data_7c712ac8d385237317105bb34ed3d578
#
_entry.id   7c712ac8d385237317105bb34ed3d578
#
_cell.length_a   1.000
_cell.length_b   1.000
_cell.length_c   1.000
_cell.angle_alpha   90.00
_cell.angle_beta   90.00
_cell.angle_gamma   90.00
#
_symmetry.space_group_name_H-M   'P 1'
#
loop_
_entity.id
_entity.type
_entity.pdbx_description
1 polymer ?
#
loop_
_entity_poly.entity_id
_entity_poly.type
_entity_poly.pdbx_seq_one_letter_code
_entity_poly.pdbx_strand_id
1 'polypeptide(L)'
;YRMIVLERRAYDNTKALIDFAQGRSEVDTALGDNASELLRIRKCIEDVASLSQFALDSLVIMASCSPEGAYSLNRRLSADRSEAVRKYLGDFVPEEWKDSLKVSVLPENWEQLEKLVSNDTVMTGDAVRKILDVIRNMKDPDVAERKLAGFPEYRYMREKLYPKLRSVKFDFHLHR
;
A
#
# COMPACT_ATOMS: atom_id res chain seq x y z
N TYR A 1 -10.33 -12.42 -25.63
CA TYR A 1 -10.24 -13.17 -24.37
C TYR A 1 -8.85 -13.07 -23.71
N ARG A 2 -7.79 -13.24 -24.50
CA ARG A 2 -6.41 -13.08 -24.02
C ARG A 2 -6.08 -11.63 -23.59
N MET A 3 -6.61 -10.65 -24.31
CA MET A 3 -6.39 -9.24 -23.97
C MET A 3 -6.99 -8.84 -22.64
N ILE A 4 -8.22 -9.29 -22.34
CA ILE A 4 -8.89 -9.00 -21.06
C ILE A 4 -8.10 -9.57 -19.87
N VAL A 5 -7.49 -10.75 -20.00
CA VAL A 5 -6.70 -11.38 -18.95
C VAL A 5 -5.36 -10.64 -18.74
N LEU A 6 -4.73 -10.17 -19.81
CA LEU A 6 -3.50 -9.37 -19.72
C LEU A 6 -3.76 -8.00 -19.09
N GLU A 7 -4.91 -7.40 -19.41
CA GLU A 7 -5.34 -6.13 -18.83
C GLU A 7 -5.63 -6.27 -17.34
N ARG A 8 -6.33 -7.31 -16.91
CA ARG A 8 -6.53 -7.60 -15.48
C ARG A 8 -5.21 -7.79 -14.73
N ARG A 9 -4.23 -8.44 -15.32
CA ARG A 9 -2.91 -8.60 -14.70
C ARG A 9 -2.16 -7.28 -14.54
N ALA A 10 -2.34 -6.34 -15.44
CA ALA A 10 -1.77 -5.00 -15.30
C ALA A 10 -2.38 -4.25 -14.12
N TYR A 11 -3.63 -4.53 -13.75
CA TYR A 11 -4.30 -3.94 -12.58
C TYR A 11 -3.94 -4.61 -11.27
N ASP A 12 -3.86 -5.94 -11.27
CA ASP A 12 -3.72 -6.72 -10.04
C ASP A 12 -2.36 -6.55 -9.37
N ASN A 13 -1.37 -5.98 -10.06
CA ASN A 13 -0.01 -5.77 -9.56
C ASN A 13 0.38 -4.30 -9.42
N THR A 14 -0.58 -3.41 -9.28
CA THR A 14 -0.33 -1.98 -9.20
C THR A 14 -0.08 -1.53 -7.76
N LYS A 15 0.93 -2.10 -7.14
CA LYS A 15 1.45 -1.64 -5.84
C LYS A 15 2.85 -1.09 -6.02
N ALA A 16 3.16 -0.03 -5.32
CA ALA A 16 4.50 0.50 -5.22
C ALA A 16 4.89 0.61 -3.74
N LEU A 17 6.12 0.25 -3.43
CA LEU A 17 6.69 0.44 -2.11
C LEU A 17 7.33 1.83 -2.09
N ILE A 18 6.60 2.81 -1.59
CA ILE A 18 7.07 4.19 -1.52
C ILE A 18 7.51 4.49 -0.09
N ASP A 19 8.73 4.93 0.06
CA ASP A 19 9.28 5.34 1.34
C ASP A 19 8.91 6.79 1.64
N PHE A 20 8.56 7.03 2.90
CA PHE A 20 8.34 8.38 3.43
C PHE A 20 9.23 8.58 4.64
N ALA A 21 9.76 9.78 4.80
CA ALA A 21 10.46 10.13 6.01
C ALA A 21 9.52 10.01 7.22
N GLN A 22 10.07 9.65 8.37
CA GLN A 22 9.27 9.41 9.57
C GLN A 22 8.36 10.59 9.91
N GLY A 23 7.06 10.31 10.05
CA GLY A 23 6.05 11.32 10.35
C GLY A 23 5.77 12.32 9.23
N ARG A 24 6.28 12.08 8.02
CA ARG A 24 6.11 12.98 6.87
C ARG A 24 5.30 12.33 5.76
N SER A 25 4.69 13.17 4.93
CA SER A 25 3.84 12.75 3.81
C SER A 25 4.34 13.25 2.44
N GLU A 26 5.47 13.95 2.38
CA GLU A 26 6.03 14.44 1.13
C GLU A 26 6.59 13.30 0.28
N VAL A 27 6.30 13.33 -1.03
CA VAL A 27 6.90 12.40 -1.99
C VAL A 27 8.32 12.86 -2.27
N ASP A 28 9.29 12.13 -1.75
CA ASP A 28 10.71 12.39 -1.97
C ASP A 28 11.29 11.37 -2.94
N THR A 29 11.56 11.78 -4.17
CA THR A 29 12.07 10.89 -5.22
C THR A 29 13.49 10.40 -4.95
N ALA A 30 14.25 11.09 -4.09
CA ALA A 30 15.62 10.70 -3.73
C ALA A 30 15.66 9.67 -2.60
N LEU A 31 14.55 9.42 -1.92
CA LEU A 31 14.50 8.51 -0.78
C LEU A 31 14.33 7.06 -1.24
N GLY A 32 15.19 6.16 -0.76
CA GLY A 32 15.12 4.72 -1.06
C GLY A 32 15.01 4.43 -2.57
N ASP A 33 14.11 3.55 -2.92
CA ASP A 33 13.84 3.15 -4.31
C ASP A 33 12.69 3.95 -4.95
N ASN A 34 12.29 5.07 -4.38
CA ASN A 34 11.13 5.84 -4.82
C ASN A 34 11.19 6.22 -6.30
N ALA A 35 12.36 6.64 -6.78
CA ALA A 35 12.51 7.03 -8.19
C ALA A 35 12.12 5.89 -9.14
N SER A 36 12.60 4.68 -8.91
CA SER A 36 12.30 3.52 -9.74
C SER A 36 10.86 3.05 -9.56
N GLU A 37 10.34 3.06 -8.35
CA GLU A 37 8.96 2.65 -8.06
C GLU A 37 7.95 3.62 -8.67
N LEU A 38 8.18 4.92 -8.56
CA LEU A 38 7.32 5.94 -9.18
C LEU A 38 7.38 5.87 -10.70
N LEU A 39 8.56 5.61 -11.27
CA LEU A 39 8.69 5.43 -12.72
C LEU A 39 7.90 4.21 -13.20
N ARG A 40 7.92 3.12 -12.44
CA ARG A 40 7.16 1.91 -12.76
C ARG A 40 5.66 2.20 -12.80
N ILE A 41 5.15 2.95 -11.82
CA ILE A 41 3.73 3.34 -11.80
C ILE A 41 3.38 4.29 -12.95
N ARG A 42 4.25 5.24 -13.26
CA ARG A 42 4.06 6.13 -14.42
C ARG A 42 3.95 5.35 -15.72
N LYS A 43 4.80 4.33 -15.91
CA LYS A 43 4.72 3.44 -17.08
C LYS A 43 3.42 2.65 -17.11
N CYS A 44 2.96 2.18 -15.95
CA CYS A 44 1.68 1.49 -15.85
C CYS A 44 0.52 2.42 -16.25
N ILE A 45 0.54 3.68 -15.83
CA ILE A 45 -0.45 4.69 -16.22
C ILE A 45 -0.41 4.92 -17.74
N GLU A 46 0.77 5.06 -18.32
CA GLU A 46 0.93 5.22 -19.78
C GLU A 46 0.37 4.02 -20.55
N ASP A 47 0.65 2.81 -20.09
CA ASP A 47 0.15 1.57 -20.69
C ASP A 47 -1.37 1.53 -20.67
N VAL A 48 -1.98 1.81 -19.51
CA VAL A 48 -3.44 1.84 -19.38
C VAL A 48 -4.06 2.94 -20.23
N ALA A 49 -3.46 4.14 -20.26
CA ALA A 49 -3.95 5.26 -21.05
C ALA A 49 -3.89 4.98 -22.56
N SER A 50 -3.00 4.09 -23.00
CA SER A 50 -2.89 3.70 -24.41
C SER A 50 -3.93 2.67 -24.85
N LEU A 51 -4.70 2.11 -23.93
CA LEU A 51 -5.77 1.15 -24.24
C LEU A 51 -6.99 1.88 -24.77
N SER A 52 -7.10 1.98 -26.10
CA SER A 52 -8.12 2.82 -26.77
C SER A 52 -9.55 2.31 -26.57
N GLN A 53 -9.74 1.01 -26.26
CA GLN A 53 -11.07 0.43 -26.05
C GLN A 53 -11.63 0.68 -24.65
N PHE A 54 -10.87 1.28 -23.75
CA PHE A 54 -11.30 1.55 -22.37
C PHE A 54 -11.25 3.02 -22.05
N ALA A 55 -12.19 3.48 -21.24
CA ALA A 55 -12.19 4.79 -20.64
C ALA A 55 -12.01 4.64 -19.11
N LEU A 56 -11.30 5.57 -18.50
CA LEU A 56 -11.08 5.57 -17.08
C LEU A 56 -12.28 6.15 -16.32
N ASP A 57 -12.86 5.38 -15.42
CA ASP A 57 -13.85 5.86 -14.45
C ASP A 57 -13.17 6.56 -13.29
N SER A 58 -12.19 5.88 -12.69
CA SER A 58 -11.40 6.44 -11.60
C SER A 58 -10.07 5.69 -11.46
N LEU A 59 -9.07 6.39 -10.95
CA LEU A 59 -7.83 5.82 -10.45
C LEU A 59 -7.78 6.12 -8.94
N VAL A 60 -7.93 5.10 -8.12
CA VAL A 60 -7.91 5.25 -6.66
C VAL A 60 -6.51 4.98 -6.12
N ILE A 61 -6.00 5.92 -5.36
CA ILE A 61 -4.67 5.89 -4.76
C ILE A 61 -4.82 5.71 -3.26
N MET A 62 -4.20 4.67 -2.70
CA MET A 62 -4.34 4.34 -1.29
C MET A 62 -2.97 4.01 -0.70
N ALA A 63 -2.44 4.88 0.15
CA ALA A 63 -1.24 4.62 0.93
C ALA A 63 -1.60 3.93 2.24
N SER A 64 -0.88 2.87 2.58
CA SER A 64 -1.06 2.17 3.84
C SER A 64 0.14 2.34 4.76
N CYS A 65 -0.11 2.20 6.06
CA CYS A 65 0.92 2.25 7.09
C CYS A 65 1.09 0.90 7.77
N SER A 66 2.23 0.73 8.45
CA SER A 66 2.41 -0.36 9.40
C SER A 66 1.76 0.00 10.74
N PRO A 67 1.49 -1.00 11.61
CA PRO A 67 0.81 -0.75 12.88
C PRO A 67 1.60 0.05 13.92
N GLU A 68 2.83 0.44 13.63
CA GLU A 68 3.65 1.23 14.55
C GLU A 68 3.00 2.60 14.82
N GLY A 69 3.02 3.00 16.09
CA GLY A 69 2.41 4.26 16.51
C GLY A 69 0.89 4.16 16.68
N ALA A 70 0.27 5.27 17.01
CA ALA A 70 -1.16 5.32 17.23
C ALA A 70 -1.94 5.18 15.92
N TYR A 71 -3.05 4.46 15.96
CA TYR A 71 -3.95 4.30 14.81
C TYR A 71 -4.41 5.64 14.23
N SER A 72 -4.76 6.59 15.11
CA SER A 72 -5.20 7.93 14.68
C SER A 72 -4.13 8.68 13.89
N LEU A 73 -2.87 8.55 14.29
CA LEU A 73 -1.73 9.12 13.57
C LEU A 73 -1.56 8.43 12.21
N ASN A 74 -1.63 7.11 12.17
CA ASN A 74 -1.48 6.34 10.94
C ASN A 74 -2.62 6.62 9.96
N ARG A 75 -3.83 6.86 10.45
CA ARG A 75 -4.95 7.29 9.62
C ARG A 75 -4.67 8.62 8.93
N ARG A 76 -4.14 9.59 9.67
CA ARG A 76 -3.77 10.90 9.12
C ARG A 76 -2.64 10.76 8.10
N LEU A 77 -1.60 10.00 8.44
CA LEU A 77 -0.47 9.75 7.53
C LEU A 77 -0.94 9.05 6.25
N SER A 78 -1.80 8.06 6.35
CA SER A 78 -2.36 7.38 5.18
C SER A 78 -3.08 8.36 4.25
N ALA A 79 -3.94 9.22 4.81
CA ALA A 79 -4.67 10.22 4.04
C ALA A 79 -3.72 11.23 3.39
N ASP A 80 -2.78 11.77 4.15
CA ASP A 80 -1.83 12.80 3.67
C ASP A 80 -0.88 12.24 2.62
N ARG A 81 -0.40 11.01 2.81
CA ARG A 81 0.48 10.33 1.86
C ARG A 81 -0.24 9.97 0.57
N SER A 82 -1.47 9.50 0.65
CA SER A 82 -2.30 9.22 -0.53
C SER A 82 -2.52 10.48 -1.35
N GLU A 83 -2.81 11.60 -0.69
CA GLU A 83 -3.01 12.89 -1.34
C GLU A 83 -1.71 13.43 -1.98
N ALA A 84 -0.57 13.26 -1.30
CA ALA A 84 0.73 13.67 -1.84
C ALA A 84 1.08 12.88 -3.10
N VAL A 85 0.81 11.57 -3.12
CA VAL A 85 1.03 10.72 -4.30
C VAL A 85 0.06 11.12 -5.43
N ARG A 86 -1.20 11.41 -5.11
CA ARG A 86 -2.18 11.89 -6.09
C ARG A 86 -1.70 13.17 -6.77
N LYS A 87 -1.22 14.14 -6.01
CA LYS A 87 -0.68 15.40 -6.55
C LYS A 87 0.54 15.16 -7.42
N TYR A 88 1.45 14.31 -6.97
CA TYR A 88 2.65 13.97 -7.74
C TYR A 88 2.27 13.36 -9.09
N LEU A 89 1.38 12.39 -9.10
CA LEU A 89 0.96 11.71 -10.34
C LEU A 89 0.12 12.60 -11.25
N GLY A 90 -0.54 13.62 -10.72
CA GLY A 90 -1.34 14.55 -11.50
C GLY A 90 -0.58 15.22 -12.65
N ASP A 91 0.74 15.38 -12.49
CA ASP A 91 1.60 15.95 -13.53
C ASP A 91 1.95 14.95 -14.65
N PHE A 92 1.66 13.66 -14.46
CA PHE A 92 2.07 12.58 -15.37
C PHE A 92 0.89 11.79 -15.95
N VAL A 93 -0.34 12.19 -15.63
CA VAL A 93 -1.54 11.54 -16.18
C VAL A 93 -2.09 12.38 -17.35
N PRO A 94 -2.84 11.76 -18.28
CA PRO A 94 -3.56 12.53 -19.30
C PRO A 94 -4.48 13.58 -18.67
N GLU A 95 -4.69 14.69 -19.36
CA GLU A 95 -5.51 15.79 -18.86
C GLU A 95 -6.92 15.33 -18.49
N GLU A 96 -7.50 14.44 -19.31
CA GLU A 96 -8.83 13.85 -19.07
C GLU A 96 -8.92 12.97 -17.82
N TRP A 97 -7.79 12.53 -17.27
CA TRP A 97 -7.75 11.72 -16.06
C TRP A 97 -7.71 12.52 -14.76
N LYS A 98 -7.34 13.79 -14.82
CA LYS A 98 -7.04 14.58 -13.61
C LYS A 98 -8.18 14.63 -12.62
N ASP A 99 -9.42 14.77 -13.08
CA ASP A 99 -10.59 14.78 -12.20
C ASP A 99 -11.02 13.38 -11.74
N SER A 100 -10.43 12.36 -12.30
CA SER A 100 -10.72 10.96 -11.97
C SER A 100 -9.74 10.35 -10.97
N LEU A 101 -8.72 11.10 -10.55
CA LEU A 101 -7.79 10.67 -9.51
C LEU A 101 -8.44 10.85 -8.14
N LYS A 102 -8.56 9.76 -7.40
CA LYS A 102 -9.20 9.74 -6.08
C LYS A 102 -8.28 9.12 -5.06
N VAL A 103 -8.48 9.45 -3.79
CA VAL A 103 -7.73 8.86 -2.69
C VAL A 103 -8.64 8.01 -1.81
N SER A 104 -8.08 6.98 -1.23
CA SER A 104 -8.70 6.17 -0.20
C SER A 104 -7.75 6.04 0.99
N VAL A 105 -8.26 5.67 2.14
CA VAL A 105 -7.47 5.59 3.38
C VAL A 105 -7.45 4.16 3.89
N LEU A 106 -6.25 3.64 4.11
CA LEU A 106 -6.02 2.38 4.81
C LEU A 106 -4.98 2.66 5.90
N PRO A 107 -5.42 3.00 7.13
CA PRO A 107 -4.52 3.45 8.18
C PRO A 107 -3.43 2.44 8.52
N GLU A 108 -3.82 1.17 8.70
CA GLU A 108 -2.90 0.09 9.03
C GLU A 108 -3.28 -1.17 8.26
N ASN A 109 -2.32 -1.81 7.64
CA ASN A 109 -2.58 -2.95 6.75
C ASN A 109 -2.48 -4.28 7.50
N TRP A 110 -3.42 -4.52 8.42
CA TRP A 110 -3.49 -5.73 9.23
C TRP A 110 -3.77 -6.99 8.40
N GLU A 111 -4.56 -6.88 7.35
CA GLU A 111 -4.84 -8.00 6.45
C GLU A 111 -3.57 -8.52 5.78
N GLN A 112 -2.74 -7.62 5.29
CA GLN A 112 -1.46 -8.00 4.69
C GLN A 112 -0.49 -8.55 5.74
N LEU A 113 -0.47 -7.99 6.95
CA LEU A 113 0.35 -8.51 8.05
C LEU A 113 -0.03 -9.94 8.38
N GLU A 114 -1.32 -10.25 8.45
CA GLU A 114 -1.80 -11.62 8.66
C GLU A 114 -1.24 -12.56 7.61
N LYS A 115 -1.29 -12.18 6.34
CA LYS A 115 -0.74 -12.99 5.23
C LYS A 115 0.76 -13.17 5.36
N LEU A 116 1.50 -12.11 5.67
CA LEU A 116 2.95 -12.19 5.83
C LEU A 116 3.37 -13.09 6.99
N VAL A 117 2.66 -13.01 8.11
CA VAL A 117 2.92 -13.88 9.27
C VAL A 117 2.57 -15.32 8.95
N SER A 118 1.42 -15.57 8.30
CA SER A 118 0.99 -16.92 7.92
C SER A 118 1.99 -17.61 7.00
N ASN A 119 2.65 -16.85 6.13
CA ASN A 119 3.59 -17.37 5.13
C ASN A 119 5.05 -17.26 5.58
N ASP A 120 5.32 -16.74 6.78
CA ASP A 120 6.68 -16.57 7.27
C ASP A 120 7.31 -17.93 7.59
N THR A 121 8.58 -18.09 7.20
CA THR A 121 9.36 -19.32 7.41
C THR A 121 10.50 -19.13 8.39
N VAL A 122 10.73 -17.93 8.90
CA VAL A 122 11.81 -17.59 9.83
C VAL A 122 11.38 -17.81 11.28
N MET A 123 10.17 -17.37 11.62
CA MET A 123 9.62 -17.56 12.96
C MET A 123 9.19 -19.01 13.18
N THR A 124 9.21 -19.46 14.44
CA THR A 124 8.70 -20.79 14.78
C THR A 124 7.19 -20.88 14.54
N GLY A 125 6.70 -22.10 14.32
CA GLY A 125 5.26 -22.33 14.16
C GLY A 125 4.45 -21.90 15.39
N ASP A 126 5.01 -22.04 16.58
CA ASP A 126 4.37 -21.61 17.83
C ASP A 126 4.26 -20.07 17.89
N ALA A 127 5.32 -19.36 17.53
CA ALA A 127 5.30 -17.89 17.47
C ALA A 127 4.30 -17.39 16.43
N VAL A 128 4.29 -17.98 15.24
CA VAL A 128 3.33 -17.65 14.17
C VAL A 128 1.90 -17.81 14.68
N ARG A 129 1.58 -18.94 15.31
CA ARG A 129 0.25 -19.21 15.83
C ARG A 129 -0.19 -18.17 16.86
N LYS A 130 0.68 -17.85 17.83
CA LYS A 130 0.39 -16.87 18.87
C LYS A 130 0.21 -15.47 18.31
N ILE A 131 1.03 -15.07 17.36
CA ILE A 131 0.95 -13.77 16.71
C ILE A 131 -0.34 -13.66 15.88
N LEU A 132 -0.68 -14.70 15.12
CA LEU A 132 -1.93 -14.76 14.37
C LEU A 132 -3.15 -14.67 15.27
N ASP A 133 -3.08 -15.29 16.46
CA ASP A 133 -4.17 -15.23 17.42
C ASP A 133 -4.42 -13.77 17.86
N VAL A 134 -3.38 -13.02 18.15
CA VAL A 134 -3.50 -11.58 18.47
C VAL A 134 -4.12 -10.80 17.33
N ILE A 135 -3.66 -11.03 16.09
CA ILE A 135 -4.15 -10.32 14.91
C ILE A 135 -5.63 -10.65 14.64
N ARG A 136 -5.98 -11.92 14.66
CA ARG A 136 -7.34 -12.39 14.32
C ARG A 136 -8.40 -12.04 15.35
N ASN A 137 -8.00 -11.88 16.60
CA ASN A 137 -8.93 -11.59 17.72
C ASN A 137 -8.87 -10.12 18.17
N MET A 138 -8.22 -9.26 17.40
CA MET A 138 -8.10 -7.86 17.81
C MET A 138 -9.45 -7.14 17.76
N LYS A 139 -9.67 -6.30 18.77
CA LYS A 139 -10.80 -5.37 18.85
C LYS A 139 -10.34 -3.92 18.71
N ASP A 140 -9.14 -3.64 19.23
CA ASP A 140 -8.51 -2.33 19.18
C ASP A 140 -7.10 -2.49 18.58
N PRO A 141 -6.80 -1.83 17.43
CA PRO A 141 -5.49 -1.94 16.80
C PRO A 141 -4.32 -1.53 17.69
N ASP A 142 -4.49 -0.49 18.52
CA ASP A 142 -3.43 0.00 19.41
C ASP A 142 -3.13 -1.01 20.52
N VAL A 143 -4.16 -1.70 21.02
CA VAL A 143 -3.98 -2.78 22.00
C VAL A 143 -3.28 -3.98 21.36
N ALA A 144 -3.69 -4.34 20.15
CA ALA A 144 -3.07 -5.45 19.41
C ALA A 144 -1.57 -5.17 19.17
N GLU A 145 -1.21 -3.98 18.74
CA GLU A 145 0.19 -3.60 18.51
C GLU A 145 1.02 -3.66 19.80
N ARG A 146 0.46 -3.22 20.91
CA ARG A 146 1.15 -3.34 22.21
C ARG A 146 1.38 -4.79 22.61
N LYS A 147 0.42 -5.68 22.34
CA LYS A 147 0.59 -7.12 22.59
C LYS A 147 1.69 -7.70 21.71
N LEU A 148 1.72 -7.33 20.42
CA LEU A 148 2.77 -7.78 19.50
C LEU A 148 4.15 -7.28 19.94
N ALA A 149 4.24 -6.06 20.44
CA ALA A 149 5.48 -5.48 20.93
C ALA A 149 6.07 -6.25 22.14
N GLY A 150 5.26 -7.02 22.84
CA GLY A 150 5.70 -7.89 23.93
C GLY A 150 6.30 -9.23 23.48
N PHE A 151 6.19 -9.58 22.21
CA PHE A 151 6.78 -10.83 21.68
C PHE A 151 8.27 -10.66 21.42
N PRO A 152 9.09 -11.70 21.66
CA PRO A 152 10.51 -11.67 21.25
C PRO A 152 10.70 -11.43 19.75
N GLU A 153 9.75 -11.87 18.93
CA GLU A 153 9.79 -11.78 17.47
C GLU A 153 9.41 -10.39 16.93
N TYR A 154 9.00 -9.48 17.79
CA TYR A 154 8.53 -8.14 17.37
C TYR A 154 9.59 -7.37 16.58
N ARG A 155 10.85 -7.43 17.01
CA ARG A 155 11.94 -6.78 16.29
C ARG A 155 12.07 -7.31 14.87
N TYR A 156 11.98 -8.63 14.70
CA TYR A 156 11.99 -9.25 13.38
C TYR A 156 10.83 -8.78 12.53
N MET A 157 9.61 -8.77 13.10
CA MET A 157 8.41 -8.29 12.40
C MET A 157 8.58 -6.85 11.95
N ARG A 158 9.06 -5.98 12.82
CA ARG A 158 9.26 -4.56 12.54
C ARG A 158 10.31 -4.32 11.47
N GLU A 159 11.38 -5.10 11.48
CA GLU A 159 12.48 -4.94 10.51
C GLU A 159 12.21 -5.60 9.16
N LYS A 160 11.49 -6.72 9.13
CA LYS A 160 11.34 -7.55 7.93
C LYS A 160 9.93 -7.62 7.37
N LEU A 161 8.90 -7.50 8.19
CA LEU A 161 7.51 -7.60 7.75
C LEU A 161 6.84 -6.23 7.62
N TYR A 162 6.98 -5.37 8.60
CA TYR A 162 6.34 -4.05 8.60
C TYR A 162 6.71 -3.16 7.42
N PRO A 163 7.95 -3.14 6.92
CA PRO A 163 8.26 -2.35 5.72
C PRO A 163 7.41 -2.74 4.51
N LYS A 164 7.00 -4.00 4.40
CA LYS A 164 6.13 -4.47 3.31
C LYS A 164 4.69 -3.99 3.43
N LEU A 165 4.29 -3.45 4.59
CA LEU A 165 2.97 -2.89 4.82
C LEU A 165 2.87 -1.42 4.38
N ARG A 166 4.00 -0.76 4.22
CA ARG A 166 4.09 0.64 3.79
C ARG A 166 4.11 0.68 2.28
N SER A 167 2.93 0.58 1.68
CA SER A 167 2.78 0.54 0.22
C SER A 167 1.75 1.55 -0.24
N VAL A 168 1.82 1.89 -1.52
CA VAL A 168 0.80 2.68 -2.20
C VAL A 168 0.15 1.77 -3.23
N LYS A 169 -1.16 1.60 -3.13
CA LYS A 169 -1.96 0.79 -4.05
C LYS A 169 -2.65 1.70 -5.04
N PHE A 170 -2.72 1.25 -6.29
CA PHE A 170 -3.34 1.98 -7.40
C PHE A 170 -4.40 1.07 -8.02
N ASP A 171 -5.67 1.47 -7.90
CA ASP A 171 -6.80 0.73 -8.46
C ASP A 171 -7.37 1.48 -9.65
N PHE A 172 -7.22 0.90 -10.85
CA PHE A 172 -7.79 1.43 -12.07
C PHE A 172 -9.19 0.88 -12.27
N HIS A 173 -10.19 1.75 -12.35
CA HIS A 173 -11.56 1.40 -12.64
C HIS A 173 -11.88 1.84 -14.06
N LEU A 174 -12.08 0.89 -14.95
CA LEU A 174 -12.28 1.13 -16.37
C LEU A 174 -13.63 0.64 -16.84
N HIS A 175 -14.11 1.21 -17.94
CA HIS A 175 -15.25 0.70 -18.68
C HIS A 175 -14.95 0.76 -20.19
N ARG A 176 -15.69 -0.05 -20.94
CA ARG A 176 -15.66 0.00 -22.43
C ARG A 176 -16.48 1.13 -22.99
#